data_b368c9b4c5e34fbca8015a494c00fe5f
#
_entry.id   b368c9b4c5e34fbca8015a494c00fe5f
#
_cell.length_a   1.000
_cell.length_b   1.000
_cell.length_c   1.000
_cell.angle_alpha   90.00
_cell.angle_beta   90.00
_cell.angle_gamma   90.00
#
_symmetry.space_group_name_H-M   'P 1'
#
loop_
_entity.id
_entity.type
_entity.pdbx_description
1 polymer ?
#
loop_
_entity_poly.entity_id
_entity_poly.type
_entity_poly.pdbx_seq_one_letter_code
_entity_poly.pdbx_strand_id
1 'polypeptide(L)'
;MAILVTGGAGYIGSHMVLHLADAGENVVVLDNLTTGFSWLVDHRVKLVEGNVADAELVSKIIAENEIDSIIHFAGSIIVPESVENPLKYYKNNTANTRDLIAAAVAGGVKHFIFSSTAAVYGMVGLEPVAEDAILSPVSPYGRSKLMSEWMLADVAAAHPITYGVLRYFNVAGADPQMRSGQSTAGATHLIKVAVQTALGHRETMSVFGDDYPTPDGTCVRDYIH
;
A
#
# COMPACT_ATOMS: atom_id res chain seq x y z
N MET A 1 3.31 -14.70 -18.80
CA MET A 1 2.67 -14.31 -17.51
C MET A 1 3.37 -13.08 -16.99
N ALA A 2 2.63 -12.10 -16.53
CA ALA A 2 3.20 -10.86 -16.02
C ALA A 2 2.47 -10.40 -14.75
N ILE A 3 3.12 -9.56 -13.97
CA ILE A 3 2.63 -9.04 -12.70
C ILE A 3 2.26 -7.57 -12.88
N LEU A 4 1.02 -7.20 -12.55
CA LEU A 4 0.61 -5.80 -12.47
C LEU A 4 0.85 -5.29 -11.05
N VAL A 5 1.71 -4.28 -10.91
CA VAL A 5 1.93 -3.58 -9.63
C VAL A 5 1.23 -2.22 -9.70
N THR A 6 0.14 -2.05 -8.97
CA THR A 6 -0.54 -0.77 -8.88
C THR A 6 0.03 0.05 -7.71
N GLY A 7 0.20 1.35 -7.91
CA GLY A 7 0.92 2.19 -6.95
C GLY A 7 2.44 1.94 -6.96
N GLY A 8 2.96 1.40 -8.07
CA GLY A 8 4.37 1.03 -8.22
C GLY A 8 5.35 2.20 -8.29
N ALA A 9 4.87 3.42 -8.47
CA ALA A 9 5.67 4.64 -8.38
C ALA A 9 5.73 5.23 -6.97
N GLY A 10 5.02 4.64 -6.00
CA GLY A 10 5.07 5.00 -4.59
C GLY A 10 6.25 4.34 -3.86
N TYR A 11 6.41 4.66 -2.56
CA TYR A 11 7.52 4.17 -1.75
C TYR A 11 7.59 2.64 -1.69
N ILE A 12 6.53 1.98 -1.19
CA ILE A 12 6.52 0.51 -1.04
C ILE A 12 6.49 -0.17 -2.42
N GLY A 13 5.64 0.36 -3.33
CA GLY A 13 5.49 -0.19 -4.66
C GLY A 13 6.78 -0.18 -5.48
N SER A 14 7.57 0.88 -5.42
CA SER A 14 8.84 0.96 -6.16
C SER A 14 9.88 -0.05 -5.66
N HIS A 15 9.93 -0.34 -4.35
CA HIS A 15 10.78 -1.41 -3.82
C HIS A 15 10.34 -2.79 -4.31
N MET A 16 9.03 -3.05 -4.34
CA MET A 16 8.49 -4.29 -4.90
C MET A 16 8.81 -4.42 -6.39
N VAL A 17 8.63 -3.34 -7.17
CA VAL A 17 8.97 -3.29 -8.60
C VAL A 17 10.45 -3.61 -8.82
N LEU A 18 11.36 -3.00 -8.04
CA LEU A 18 12.79 -3.28 -8.11
C LEU A 18 13.09 -4.75 -7.79
N HIS A 19 12.49 -5.30 -6.74
CA HIS A 19 12.71 -6.68 -6.33
C HIS A 19 12.25 -7.66 -7.41
N LEU A 20 11.07 -7.45 -7.99
CA LEU A 20 10.54 -8.28 -9.07
C LEU A 20 11.39 -8.17 -10.35
N ALA A 21 11.80 -6.95 -10.71
CA ALA A 21 12.69 -6.74 -11.87
C ALA A 21 14.07 -7.39 -11.69
N ASP A 22 14.63 -7.36 -10.49
CA ASP A 22 15.88 -8.03 -10.14
C ASP A 22 15.74 -9.56 -10.16
N ALA A 23 14.55 -10.10 -9.86
CA ALA A 23 14.22 -11.51 -9.99
C ALA A 23 13.96 -11.95 -11.45
N GLY A 24 13.93 -11.01 -12.40
CA GLY A 24 13.67 -11.29 -13.82
C GLY A 24 12.20 -11.47 -14.16
N GLU A 25 11.28 -11.03 -13.29
CA GLU A 25 9.85 -11.10 -13.53
C GLU A 25 9.39 -10.05 -14.56
N ASN A 26 8.36 -10.39 -15.33
CA ASN A 26 7.70 -9.43 -16.20
C ASN A 26 6.75 -8.56 -15.37
N VAL A 27 7.04 -7.27 -15.28
CA VAL A 27 6.28 -6.34 -14.45
C VAL A 27 5.70 -5.21 -15.30
N VAL A 28 4.44 -4.87 -15.02
CA VAL A 28 3.81 -3.63 -15.50
C VAL A 28 3.37 -2.83 -14.29
N VAL A 29 3.68 -1.54 -14.27
CA VAL A 29 3.25 -0.61 -13.22
C VAL A 29 2.06 0.21 -13.73
N LEU A 30 1.00 0.32 -12.91
CA LEU A 30 -0.08 1.28 -13.07
C LEU A 30 -0.06 2.25 -11.88
N ASP A 31 0.14 3.54 -12.15
CA ASP A 31 0.18 4.59 -11.14
C ASP A 31 -0.39 5.89 -11.71
N ASN A 32 -1.13 6.66 -10.93
CA ASN A 32 -1.66 7.95 -11.35
C ASN A 32 -0.73 9.12 -11.01
N LEU A 33 0.43 8.84 -10.45
CA LEU A 33 1.50 9.77 -10.07
C LEU A 33 1.04 10.92 -9.13
N THR A 34 -0.07 10.72 -8.40
CA THR A 34 -0.59 11.73 -7.45
C THR A 34 0.37 11.94 -6.28
N THR A 35 1.00 10.87 -5.79
CA THR A 35 1.98 10.89 -4.69
C THR A 35 3.25 10.13 -5.01
N GLY A 36 3.21 9.31 -6.04
CA GLY A 36 4.34 8.58 -6.59
C GLY A 36 5.16 9.43 -7.57
N PHE A 37 6.32 8.93 -7.93
CA PHE A 37 7.24 9.60 -8.85
C PHE A 37 7.65 8.63 -9.96
N SER A 38 7.51 9.04 -11.22
CA SER A 38 7.89 8.21 -12.36
C SER A 38 9.36 7.76 -12.34
N TRP A 39 10.25 8.58 -11.78
CA TRP A 39 11.68 8.25 -11.64
C TRP A 39 11.99 7.18 -10.58
N LEU A 40 11.02 6.80 -9.71
CA LEU A 40 11.14 5.67 -8.79
C LEU A 40 10.86 4.33 -9.47
N VAL A 41 10.24 4.33 -10.64
CA VAL A 41 9.96 3.11 -11.39
C VAL A 41 11.22 2.71 -12.15
N ASP A 42 11.66 1.46 -11.96
CA ASP A 42 12.83 0.93 -12.66
C ASP A 42 12.65 1.03 -14.19
N HIS A 43 13.68 1.49 -14.88
CA HIS A 43 13.66 1.70 -16.33
C HIS A 43 13.44 0.41 -17.15
N ARG A 44 13.64 -0.77 -16.55
CA ARG A 44 13.36 -2.08 -17.15
C ARG A 44 11.86 -2.41 -17.18
N VAL A 45 11.04 -1.65 -16.46
CA VAL A 45 9.63 -1.94 -16.24
C VAL A 45 8.74 -0.94 -16.96
N LYS A 46 7.68 -1.43 -17.59
CA LYS A 46 6.68 -0.58 -18.26
C LYS A 46 5.84 0.17 -17.22
N LEU A 47 5.89 1.50 -17.25
CA LEU A 47 4.98 2.37 -16.49
C LEU A 47 3.80 2.78 -17.38
N VAL A 48 2.58 2.57 -16.86
CA VAL A 48 1.34 3.10 -17.43
C VAL A 48 0.79 4.13 -16.44
N GLU A 49 0.63 5.37 -16.89
CA GLU A 49 -0.01 6.42 -16.09
C GLU A 49 -1.52 6.29 -16.20
N GLY A 50 -2.21 6.14 -15.06
CA GLY A 50 -3.66 6.01 -15.03
C GLY A 50 -4.22 5.63 -13.68
N ASN A 51 -5.55 5.56 -13.61
CA ASN A 51 -6.27 5.25 -12.38
C ASN A 51 -6.71 3.77 -12.38
N VAL A 52 -6.59 3.12 -11.23
CA VAL A 52 -7.04 1.73 -11.03
C VAL A 52 -8.56 1.54 -11.19
N ALA A 53 -9.33 2.63 -11.11
CA ALA A 53 -10.77 2.62 -11.35
C ALA A 53 -11.15 2.76 -12.83
N ASP A 54 -10.18 2.99 -13.72
CA ASP A 54 -10.42 3.00 -15.15
C ASP A 54 -10.49 1.56 -15.68
N ALA A 55 -11.71 1.04 -15.75
CA ALA A 55 -11.96 -0.36 -16.11
C ALA A 55 -11.48 -0.69 -17.54
N GLU A 56 -11.56 0.25 -18.48
CA GLU A 56 -11.11 0.03 -19.86
C GLU A 56 -9.58 -0.06 -19.90
N LEU A 57 -8.89 0.88 -19.24
CA LEU A 57 -7.44 0.88 -19.13
C LEU A 57 -6.93 -0.38 -18.45
N VAL A 58 -7.50 -0.77 -17.29
CA VAL A 58 -7.08 -1.95 -16.55
C VAL A 58 -7.32 -3.23 -17.36
N SER A 59 -8.48 -3.36 -18.00
CA SER A 59 -8.79 -4.52 -18.85
C SER A 59 -7.81 -4.62 -20.03
N LYS A 60 -7.47 -3.49 -20.64
CA LYS A 60 -6.46 -3.41 -21.71
C LYS A 60 -5.08 -3.85 -21.22
N ILE A 61 -4.64 -3.35 -20.05
CA ILE A 61 -3.35 -3.74 -19.45
C ILE A 61 -3.31 -5.25 -19.21
N ILE A 62 -4.37 -5.82 -18.61
CA ILE A 62 -4.47 -7.25 -18.32
C ILE A 62 -4.35 -8.08 -19.60
N ALA A 63 -5.10 -7.73 -20.64
CA ALA A 63 -5.11 -8.47 -21.89
C ALA A 63 -3.82 -8.35 -22.69
N GLU A 64 -3.30 -7.12 -22.86
CA GLU A 64 -2.10 -6.88 -23.69
C GLU A 64 -0.81 -7.42 -23.09
N ASN A 65 -0.73 -7.54 -21.76
CA ASN A 65 0.49 -7.97 -21.08
C ASN A 65 0.34 -9.37 -20.43
N GLU A 66 -0.76 -10.09 -20.68
CA GLU A 66 -1.03 -11.41 -20.11
C GLU A 66 -0.88 -11.44 -18.59
N ILE A 67 -1.47 -10.44 -17.91
CA ILE A 67 -1.40 -10.30 -16.45
C ILE A 67 -2.13 -11.47 -15.79
N ASP A 68 -1.42 -12.23 -14.96
CA ASP A 68 -2.01 -13.29 -14.15
C ASP A 68 -1.97 -12.99 -12.64
N SER A 69 -1.23 -12.00 -12.23
CA SER A 69 -1.05 -11.62 -10.84
C SER A 69 -1.12 -10.10 -10.65
N ILE A 70 -1.79 -9.64 -9.60
CA ILE A 70 -1.86 -8.23 -9.25
C ILE A 70 -1.30 -8.03 -7.83
N ILE A 71 -0.43 -7.03 -7.66
CA ILE A 71 0.00 -6.55 -6.35
C ILE A 71 -0.49 -5.10 -6.20
N HIS A 72 -1.42 -4.88 -5.29
CA HIS A 72 -2.15 -3.63 -5.18
C HIS A 72 -1.66 -2.77 -4.01
N PHE A 73 -0.83 -1.77 -4.31
CA PHE A 73 -0.36 -0.76 -3.34
C PHE A 73 -1.05 0.60 -3.49
N ALA A 74 -1.72 0.87 -4.61
CA ALA A 74 -2.38 2.15 -4.83
C ALA A 74 -3.43 2.44 -3.75
N GLY A 75 -3.38 3.64 -3.16
CA GLY A 75 -4.35 4.04 -2.13
C GLY A 75 -3.91 5.27 -1.35
N SER A 76 -4.87 5.90 -0.67
CA SER A 76 -4.63 6.98 0.29
C SER A 76 -4.24 6.39 1.64
N ILE A 77 -3.21 6.97 2.30
CA ILE A 77 -2.56 6.35 3.48
C ILE A 77 -2.51 7.25 4.72
N ILE A 78 -2.96 8.51 4.65
CA ILE A 78 -2.80 9.50 5.71
C ILE A 78 -3.99 9.39 6.68
N VAL A 79 -3.77 8.79 7.86
CA VAL A 79 -4.83 8.53 8.84
C VAL A 79 -5.56 9.81 9.30
N PRO A 80 -4.89 10.91 9.70
CA PRO A 80 -5.57 12.16 10.04
C PRO A 80 -6.44 12.70 8.89
N GLU A 81 -5.94 12.73 7.67
CA GLU A 81 -6.73 13.16 6.50
C GLU A 81 -7.98 12.30 6.30
N SER A 82 -7.91 11.00 6.63
CA SER A 82 -9.08 10.12 6.51
C SER A 82 -10.22 10.51 7.46
N VAL A 83 -9.90 11.12 8.60
CA VAL A 83 -10.89 11.62 9.56
C VAL A 83 -11.52 12.92 9.05
N GLU A 84 -10.71 13.79 8.46
CA GLU A 84 -11.17 15.06 7.90
C GLU A 84 -11.98 14.88 6.60
N ASN A 85 -11.56 13.93 5.75
CA ASN A 85 -12.19 13.65 4.45
C ASN A 85 -12.43 12.14 4.23
N PRO A 86 -13.38 11.53 4.97
CA PRO A 86 -13.60 10.09 4.91
C PRO A 86 -14.07 9.60 3.53
N LEU A 87 -14.89 10.39 2.81
CA LEU A 87 -15.41 9.98 1.50
C LEU A 87 -14.32 9.86 0.44
N LYS A 88 -13.25 10.65 0.52
CA LYS A 88 -12.05 10.51 -0.32
C LYS A 88 -11.44 9.10 -0.12
N TYR A 89 -11.36 8.63 1.12
CA TYR A 89 -10.77 7.33 1.45
C TYR A 89 -11.67 6.18 1.00
N TYR A 90 -12.97 6.25 1.23
CA TYR A 90 -13.91 5.24 0.71
C TYR A 90 -13.93 5.20 -0.81
N LYS A 91 -13.86 6.37 -1.49
CA LYS A 91 -13.75 6.39 -2.95
C LYS A 91 -12.43 5.75 -3.42
N ASN A 92 -11.30 6.21 -2.90
CA ASN A 92 -9.98 5.81 -3.40
C ASN A 92 -9.58 4.39 -2.98
N ASN A 93 -9.78 4.03 -1.70
CA ASN A 93 -9.31 2.75 -1.17
C ASN A 93 -10.34 1.62 -1.30
N THR A 94 -11.66 1.93 -1.30
CA THR A 94 -12.70 0.90 -1.35
C THR A 94 -13.33 0.81 -2.73
N ALA A 95 -13.91 1.90 -3.24
CA ALA A 95 -14.61 1.86 -4.52
C ALA A 95 -13.66 1.59 -5.70
N ASN A 96 -12.52 2.28 -5.75
CA ASN A 96 -11.55 2.07 -6.83
C ASN A 96 -10.91 0.67 -6.75
N THR A 97 -10.69 0.12 -5.54
CA THR A 97 -10.22 -1.26 -5.37
C THR A 97 -11.27 -2.27 -5.84
N ARG A 98 -12.56 -2.02 -5.57
CA ARG A 98 -13.66 -2.84 -6.12
C ARG A 98 -13.60 -2.90 -7.64
N ASP A 99 -13.40 -1.75 -8.30
CA ASP A 99 -13.34 -1.67 -9.75
C ASP A 99 -12.13 -2.44 -10.31
N LEU A 100 -10.98 -2.34 -9.64
CA LEU A 100 -9.79 -3.14 -9.98
C LEU A 100 -10.04 -4.65 -9.81
N ILE A 101 -10.67 -5.07 -8.71
CA ILE A 101 -11.00 -6.48 -8.47
C ILE A 101 -11.97 -6.99 -9.54
N ALA A 102 -12.98 -6.20 -9.91
CA ALA A 102 -13.92 -6.57 -10.97
C ALA A 102 -13.22 -6.79 -12.31
N ALA A 103 -12.30 -5.88 -12.69
CA ALA A 103 -11.50 -6.03 -13.90
C ALA A 103 -10.55 -7.24 -13.84
N ALA A 104 -9.96 -7.52 -12.66
CA ALA A 104 -9.10 -8.69 -12.43
C ALA A 104 -9.87 -10.00 -12.66
N VAL A 105 -11.06 -10.12 -12.08
CA VAL A 105 -11.93 -11.30 -12.26
C VAL A 105 -12.33 -11.46 -13.74
N ALA A 106 -12.81 -10.40 -14.37
CA ALA A 106 -13.20 -10.41 -15.77
C ALA A 106 -12.04 -10.78 -16.72
N GLY A 107 -10.83 -10.35 -16.39
CA GLY A 107 -9.61 -10.64 -17.14
C GLY A 107 -8.96 -11.99 -16.83
N GLY A 108 -9.51 -12.78 -15.89
CA GLY A 108 -8.99 -14.08 -15.53
C GLY A 108 -7.69 -14.07 -14.73
N VAL A 109 -7.43 -12.99 -14.00
CA VAL A 109 -6.30 -12.89 -13.06
C VAL A 109 -6.43 -13.97 -11.98
N LYS A 110 -5.31 -14.64 -11.67
CA LYS A 110 -5.31 -15.80 -10.77
C LYS A 110 -4.92 -15.45 -9.34
N HIS A 111 -4.08 -14.43 -9.18
CA HIS A 111 -3.50 -14.09 -7.87
C HIS A 111 -3.64 -12.58 -7.60
N PHE A 112 -4.11 -12.23 -6.39
CA PHE A 112 -4.26 -10.85 -5.98
C PHE A 112 -3.64 -10.63 -4.60
N ILE A 113 -2.55 -9.86 -4.52
CA ILE A 113 -1.94 -9.46 -3.25
C ILE A 113 -2.38 -8.03 -2.93
N PHE A 114 -2.92 -7.85 -1.75
CA PHE A 114 -3.46 -6.57 -1.29
C PHE A 114 -2.64 -5.98 -0.15
N SER A 115 -2.16 -4.76 -0.36
CA SER A 115 -1.57 -3.94 0.70
C SER A 115 -2.66 -3.42 1.62
N SER A 116 -2.93 -4.15 2.69
CA SER A 116 -3.79 -3.71 3.78
C SER A 116 -2.98 -2.95 4.85
N THR A 117 -3.37 -3.02 6.08
CA THR A 117 -2.75 -2.27 7.18
C THR A 117 -3.03 -2.93 8.53
N ALA A 118 -2.10 -2.83 9.46
CA ALA A 118 -2.36 -3.19 10.87
C ALA A 118 -3.46 -2.33 11.53
N ALA A 119 -3.79 -1.16 10.96
CA ALA A 119 -4.88 -0.31 11.46
C ALA A 119 -6.26 -0.98 11.40
N VAL A 120 -6.42 -2.13 10.72
CA VAL A 120 -7.65 -2.93 10.71
C VAL A 120 -7.93 -3.57 12.08
N TYR A 121 -6.91 -3.82 12.89
CA TYR A 121 -7.07 -4.37 14.24
C TYR A 121 -7.61 -3.34 15.25
N GLY A 122 -7.42 -2.04 14.98
CA GLY A 122 -7.87 -0.96 15.86
C GLY A 122 -6.96 -0.73 17.05
N MET A 123 -7.56 -0.49 18.22
CA MET A 123 -6.82 -0.31 19.48
C MET A 123 -6.53 -1.68 20.11
N VAL A 124 -5.30 -2.10 20.00
CA VAL A 124 -4.81 -3.36 20.59
C VAL A 124 -3.96 -3.07 21.83
N GLY A 125 -3.80 -4.06 22.71
CA GLY A 125 -2.90 -3.98 23.87
C GLY A 125 -1.42 -4.06 23.49
N LEU A 126 -0.56 -4.33 24.47
CA LEU A 126 0.89 -4.50 24.28
C LEU A 126 1.27 -5.92 23.83
N GLU A 127 0.34 -6.86 23.89
CA GLU A 127 0.60 -8.24 23.49
C GLU A 127 0.65 -8.36 21.94
N PRO A 128 1.42 -9.30 21.42
CA PRO A 128 1.44 -9.60 20.01
C PRO A 128 0.03 -9.94 19.48
N VAL A 129 -0.31 -9.39 18.31
CA VAL A 129 -1.62 -9.56 17.68
C VAL A 129 -1.55 -10.66 16.64
N ALA A 130 -2.34 -11.71 16.80
CA ALA A 130 -2.47 -12.80 15.84
C ALA A 130 -3.33 -12.37 14.62
N GLU A 131 -3.18 -13.04 13.50
CA GLU A 131 -3.88 -12.69 12.24
C GLU A 131 -5.39 -12.91 12.32
N ASP A 132 -5.86 -13.78 13.22
CA ASP A 132 -7.26 -14.10 13.50
C ASP A 132 -7.89 -13.22 14.61
N ALA A 133 -7.14 -12.24 15.13
CA ALA A 133 -7.66 -11.29 16.10
C ALA A 133 -8.83 -10.48 15.53
N ILE A 134 -9.69 -9.99 16.44
CA ILE A 134 -10.88 -9.20 16.08
C ILE A 134 -10.46 -7.94 15.33
N LEU A 135 -11.09 -7.70 14.19
CA LEU A 135 -10.85 -6.52 13.36
C LEU A 135 -11.84 -5.42 13.75
N SER A 136 -11.34 -4.32 14.31
CA SER A 136 -12.12 -3.20 14.82
C SER A 136 -11.47 -1.85 14.52
N PRO A 137 -11.34 -1.46 13.24
CA PRO A 137 -10.63 -0.25 12.86
C PRO A 137 -11.31 1.01 13.39
N VAL A 138 -10.52 1.91 13.98
CA VAL A 138 -10.99 3.16 14.60
C VAL A 138 -11.00 4.35 13.63
N SER A 139 -10.36 4.26 12.48
CA SER A 139 -10.29 5.33 11.48
C SER A 139 -10.97 4.98 10.16
N PRO A 140 -11.44 5.97 9.38
CA PRO A 140 -11.94 5.74 8.03
C PRO A 140 -10.91 5.08 7.11
N TYR A 141 -9.62 5.38 7.26
CA TYR A 141 -8.54 4.68 6.56
C TYR A 141 -8.56 3.17 6.85
N GLY A 142 -8.51 2.77 8.14
CA GLY A 142 -8.55 1.36 8.51
C GLY A 142 -9.83 0.66 8.03
N ARG A 143 -11.00 1.33 8.17
CA ARG A 143 -12.27 0.80 7.66
C ARG A 143 -12.26 0.61 6.15
N SER A 144 -11.73 1.56 5.38
CA SER A 144 -11.66 1.46 3.92
C SER A 144 -10.79 0.30 3.45
N LYS A 145 -9.70 0.01 4.17
CA LYS A 145 -8.85 -1.16 3.89
C LYS A 145 -9.56 -2.47 4.26
N LEU A 146 -10.20 -2.54 5.43
CA LEU A 146 -10.94 -3.73 5.87
C LEU A 146 -12.09 -4.08 4.91
N MET A 147 -12.81 -3.09 4.40
CA MET A 147 -13.85 -3.33 3.37
C MET A 147 -13.27 -3.98 2.11
N SER A 148 -12.05 -3.60 1.72
CA SER A 148 -11.38 -4.22 0.57
C SER A 148 -10.95 -5.66 0.86
N GLU A 149 -10.55 -5.98 2.10
CA GLU A 149 -10.27 -7.36 2.51
C GLU A 149 -11.51 -8.24 2.41
N TRP A 150 -12.67 -7.76 2.89
CA TRP A 150 -13.94 -8.49 2.78
C TRP A 150 -14.33 -8.74 1.33
N MET A 151 -14.23 -7.73 0.46
CA MET A 151 -14.50 -7.92 -0.97
C MET A 151 -13.61 -8.99 -1.60
N LEU A 152 -12.32 -9.02 -1.26
CA LEU A 152 -11.40 -10.04 -1.77
C LEU A 152 -11.76 -11.44 -1.27
N ALA A 153 -12.15 -11.58 -0.01
CA ALA A 153 -12.58 -12.85 0.56
C ALA A 153 -13.83 -13.38 -0.14
N ASP A 154 -14.86 -12.53 -0.32
CA ASP A 154 -16.11 -12.89 -0.99
C ASP A 154 -15.86 -13.24 -2.47
N VAL A 155 -15.02 -12.49 -3.16
CA VAL A 155 -14.66 -12.72 -4.56
C VAL A 155 -13.90 -14.04 -4.73
N ALA A 156 -12.95 -14.34 -3.84
CA ALA A 156 -12.20 -15.60 -3.89
C ALA A 156 -13.07 -16.83 -3.58
N ALA A 157 -14.14 -16.65 -2.79
CA ALA A 157 -15.13 -17.71 -2.58
C ALA A 157 -16.01 -17.97 -3.82
N ALA A 158 -16.22 -16.95 -4.67
CA ALA A 158 -17.10 -17.00 -5.83
C ALA A 158 -16.38 -17.27 -7.17
N HIS A 159 -15.09 -16.98 -7.26
CA HIS A 159 -14.30 -16.99 -8.49
C HIS A 159 -12.96 -17.70 -8.29
N PRO A 160 -12.34 -18.26 -9.36
CA PRO A 160 -11.07 -18.97 -9.29
C PRO A 160 -9.86 -17.98 -9.18
N ILE A 161 -9.88 -17.13 -8.18
CA ILE A 161 -8.80 -16.20 -7.84
C ILE A 161 -8.34 -16.47 -6.41
N THR A 162 -7.03 -16.49 -6.18
CA THR A 162 -6.46 -16.57 -4.84
C THR A 162 -6.03 -15.19 -4.39
N TYR A 163 -6.05 -14.92 -3.09
CA TYR A 163 -5.62 -13.63 -2.58
C TYR A 163 -4.72 -13.75 -1.36
N GLY A 164 -3.89 -12.74 -1.16
CA GLY A 164 -3.09 -12.53 0.05
C GLY A 164 -3.30 -11.11 0.56
N VAL A 165 -3.44 -10.96 1.88
CA VAL A 165 -3.61 -9.66 2.53
C VAL A 165 -2.40 -9.38 3.41
N LEU A 166 -1.74 -8.25 3.20
CA LEU A 166 -0.57 -7.84 3.95
C LEU A 166 -0.95 -6.75 4.95
N ARG A 167 -1.06 -7.09 6.22
CA ARG A 167 -1.42 -6.18 7.33
C ARG A 167 -0.19 -5.69 8.07
N TYR A 168 0.74 -5.08 7.36
CA TYR A 168 1.96 -4.56 7.98
C TYR A 168 1.73 -3.22 8.69
N PHE A 169 2.66 -2.89 9.60
CA PHE A 169 2.68 -1.67 10.38
C PHE A 169 3.45 -0.55 9.63
N ASN A 170 4.59 -0.14 10.17
CA ASN A 170 5.37 0.96 9.60
C ASN A 170 6.47 0.39 8.70
N VAL A 171 6.37 0.65 7.42
CA VAL A 171 7.43 0.29 6.48
C VAL A 171 8.53 1.35 6.54
N ALA A 172 9.77 0.92 6.70
CA ALA A 172 10.95 1.79 6.72
C ALA A 172 12.10 1.14 5.96
N GLY A 173 13.06 1.97 5.56
CA GLY A 173 14.25 1.50 4.84
C GLY A 173 14.39 2.10 3.45
N ALA A 174 15.50 1.77 2.82
CA ALA A 174 15.83 2.15 1.46
C ALA A 174 16.47 0.97 0.74
N ASP A 175 16.42 0.97 -0.59
CA ASP A 175 17.12 -0.05 -1.38
C ASP A 175 18.64 -0.03 -1.07
N PRO A 176 19.27 -1.18 -0.79
CA PRO A 176 20.70 -1.23 -0.49
C PRO A 176 21.60 -0.66 -1.59
N GLN A 177 21.11 -0.64 -2.83
CA GLN A 177 21.81 -0.06 -3.99
C GLN A 177 21.42 1.42 -4.22
N MET A 178 20.68 2.03 -3.30
CA MET A 178 20.24 3.44 -3.34
C MET A 178 19.37 3.81 -4.55
N ARG A 179 18.65 2.87 -5.14
CA ARG A 179 17.77 3.09 -6.29
C ARG A 179 16.40 3.63 -5.90
N SER A 180 15.94 3.30 -4.68
CA SER A 180 14.65 3.74 -4.15
C SER A 180 14.68 3.96 -2.63
N GLY A 181 13.80 4.83 -2.15
CA GLY A 181 13.61 5.16 -0.75
C GLY A 181 12.37 6.03 -0.55
N GLN A 182 12.08 6.40 0.71
CA GLN A 182 10.92 7.22 1.04
C GLN A 182 11.09 8.66 0.51
N SER A 183 10.50 8.93 -0.64
CA SER A 183 10.58 10.22 -1.33
C SER A 183 9.28 11.04 -1.28
N THR A 184 8.17 10.47 -0.75
CA THR A 184 6.88 11.14 -0.68
C THR A 184 6.98 12.50 0.02
N ALA A 185 6.48 13.54 -0.64
CA ALA A 185 6.46 14.88 -0.08
C ALA A 185 5.61 14.94 1.19
N GLY A 186 6.09 15.65 2.21
CA GLY A 186 5.37 15.79 3.47
C GLY A 186 5.21 14.51 4.29
N ALA A 187 5.96 13.44 4.01
CA ALA A 187 5.89 12.20 4.77
C ALA A 187 6.18 12.43 6.26
N THR A 188 5.31 11.86 7.11
CA THR A 188 5.36 12.01 8.57
C THR A 188 5.92 10.77 9.28
N HIS A 189 6.42 9.80 8.53
CA HIS A 189 6.99 8.57 9.08
C HIS A 189 8.24 8.87 9.91
N LEU A 190 8.32 8.30 11.11
CA LEU A 190 9.36 8.58 12.10
C LEU A 190 10.78 8.50 11.51
N ILE A 191 11.13 7.41 10.83
CA ILE A 191 12.48 7.22 10.26
C ILE A 191 12.80 8.33 9.24
N LYS A 192 11.85 8.69 8.35
CA LYS A 192 12.03 9.77 7.38
C LYS A 192 12.25 11.11 8.06
N VAL A 193 11.44 11.42 9.08
CA VAL A 193 11.54 12.66 9.84
C VAL A 193 12.87 12.73 10.58
N ALA A 194 13.28 11.66 11.25
CA ALA A 194 14.54 11.58 11.98
C ALA A 194 15.75 11.81 11.04
N VAL A 195 15.76 11.14 9.88
CA VAL A 195 16.83 11.31 8.87
C VAL A 195 16.86 12.75 8.35
N GLN A 196 15.70 13.35 8.05
CA GLN A 196 15.65 14.75 7.60
C GLN A 196 16.18 15.72 8.66
N THR A 197 15.87 15.46 9.94
CA THR A 197 16.38 16.28 11.06
C THR A 197 17.90 16.11 11.21
N ALA A 198 18.38 14.87 11.17
CA ALA A 198 19.81 14.57 11.27
C ALA A 198 20.64 15.21 10.12
N LEU A 199 20.05 15.32 8.93
CA LEU A 199 20.67 15.95 7.76
C LEU A 199 20.48 17.49 7.71
N GLY A 200 19.81 18.09 8.68
CA GLY A 200 19.54 19.53 8.70
C GLY A 200 18.46 20.00 7.73
N HIS A 201 17.71 19.08 7.12
CA HIS A 201 16.57 19.43 6.24
C HIS A 201 15.31 19.80 7.04
N ARG A 202 15.31 19.54 8.35
CA ARG A 202 14.32 19.98 9.34
C ARG A 202 15.06 20.49 10.58
N GLU A 203 14.55 21.55 11.18
CA GLU A 203 15.14 22.10 12.40
C GLU A 203 14.91 21.19 13.61
N THR A 204 13.71 20.61 13.72
CA THR A 204 13.29 19.82 14.88
C THR A 204 12.45 18.62 14.50
N MET A 205 12.41 17.65 15.40
CA MET A 205 11.48 16.53 15.38
C MET A 205 10.61 16.60 16.64
N SER A 206 9.30 16.52 16.47
CA SER A 206 8.34 16.55 17.58
C SER A 206 8.06 15.16 18.11
N VAL A 207 7.98 15.04 19.43
CA VAL A 207 7.40 13.88 20.14
C VAL A 207 5.95 14.19 20.45
N PHE A 208 5.02 13.34 19.95
CA PHE A 208 3.57 13.54 20.08
C PHE A 208 3.01 12.73 21.25
N GLY A 209 3.38 13.11 22.47
CA GLY A 209 2.95 12.48 23.72
C GLY A 209 4.04 11.61 24.35
N ASP A 210 4.04 11.66 25.67
CA ASP A 210 4.94 10.94 26.57
C ASP A 210 4.18 10.32 27.75
N ASP A 211 2.86 10.23 27.63
CA ASP A 211 1.90 9.79 28.64
C ASP A 211 1.18 8.47 28.28
N TYR A 212 1.72 7.72 27.31
CA TYR A 212 1.20 6.40 26.97
C TYR A 212 1.46 5.39 28.11
N PRO A 213 0.60 4.37 28.29
CA PRO A 213 0.80 3.33 29.31
C PRO A 213 1.88 2.33 28.87
N THR A 214 3.08 2.82 28.60
CA THR A 214 4.28 2.08 28.16
C THR A 214 5.43 2.37 29.11
N PRO A 215 6.50 1.55 29.14
CA PRO A 215 7.61 1.73 30.10
C PRO A 215 8.30 3.10 30.04
N ASP A 216 8.33 3.74 28.86
CA ASP A 216 8.98 5.04 28.64
C ASP A 216 7.98 6.16 28.31
N GLY A 217 6.68 5.90 28.39
CA GLY A 217 5.61 6.84 28.08
C GLY A 217 5.41 7.10 26.59
N THR A 218 6.21 6.50 25.72
CA THR A 218 6.06 6.70 24.26
C THR A 218 5.24 5.57 23.62
N CYS A 219 4.76 5.79 22.38
CA CYS A 219 3.99 4.77 21.68
C CYS A 219 4.87 3.63 21.16
N VAL A 220 4.46 2.38 21.40
CA VAL A 220 5.09 1.18 20.82
C VAL A 220 4.72 1.09 19.32
N ARG A 221 5.71 0.83 18.48
CA ARG A 221 5.53 0.71 17.01
C ARG A 221 6.40 -0.41 16.47
N ASP A 222 5.83 -1.21 15.56
CA ASP A 222 6.58 -2.18 14.77
C ASP A 222 7.05 -1.55 13.46
N TYR A 223 8.24 -1.94 13.04
CA TYR A 223 8.85 -1.53 11.78
C TYR A 223 9.27 -2.74 10.97
N ILE A 224 9.04 -2.68 9.66
CA ILE A 224 9.54 -3.66 8.69
C ILE A 224 10.31 -2.94 7.59
N HIS A 225 11.28 -3.64 7.00
CA HIS A 225 12.04 -3.14 5.84
C HIS A 225 11.22 -3.26 4.56
#